data_237fdfca6844d5c66c801b32a683c97b
#
_entry.id   237fdfca6844d5c66c801b32a683c97b
#
_cell.length_a   1.000
_cell.length_b   1.000
_cell.length_c   1.000
_cell.angle_alpha   90.00
_cell.angle_beta   90.00
_cell.angle_gamma   90.00
#
_symmetry.space_group_name_H-M   'P 1'
#
loop_
_entity.id
_entity.type
_entity.pdbx_description
1 polymer ?
#
loop_
_entity_poly.entity_id
_entity_poly.type
_entity_poly.pdbx_seq_one_letter_code
_entity_poly.pdbx_strand_id
1 'polypeptide(L)'
;LLSRRQRQMCIRDSKKHIIEKYNEKGYRDAVLVEDSVVNYNDKRVDIFLKVEEGDKYYLKDINFVGNTKYPTEQLLYILGMKPGDVYNQKKLNERLTTDEDAVSNLYYNNGYIFFGADPVEVDVENDSISLEVRIQEGPQATINRVIINGNDRLYEDIVRRELRTKPGMLFSRDDLMRSTREIAQMGHFDPENLVPQPIPDPDNGTVDIQYNLVSKANDQIEFSAGWGQTGVIGKLSLKFTNFSMKNLLNPSTYKGIIPQGEGQTLTLSGQTNGRYYQAYSISFMDPWFGGKRPNTLSVSAYFSKQTDISSNYLSNNSYG
;
A
#
# COMPACT_ATOMS: atom_id res chain seq x y z
N LEU A 1 23.02 -10.90 -17.80
CA LEU A 1 24.10 -11.56 -17.04
C LEU A 1 24.35 -10.76 -15.76
N LEU A 2 24.13 -11.37 -14.59
CA LEU A 2 24.40 -10.75 -13.29
C LEU A 2 25.90 -10.43 -13.15
N SER A 3 26.22 -9.25 -12.62
CA SER A 3 27.61 -8.88 -12.31
C SER A 3 28.19 -9.82 -11.25
N ARG A 4 29.52 -9.89 -11.13
CA ARG A 4 30.20 -10.70 -10.10
C ARG A 4 29.71 -10.35 -8.69
N ARG A 5 29.49 -9.07 -8.41
CA ARG A 5 29.00 -8.55 -7.13
C ARG A 5 27.56 -9.01 -6.85
N GLN A 6 26.69 -8.99 -7.84
CA GLN A 6 25.30 -9.48 -7.73
C GLN A 6 25.26 -10.99 -7.47
N ARG A 7 26.10 -11.78 -8.14
CA ARG A 7 26.21 -13.23 -7.90
C ARG A 7 26.66 -13.54 -6.47
N GLN A 8 27.65 -12.85 -5.94
CA GLN A 8 28.11 -13.03 -4.57
C GLN A 8 27.00 -12.65 -3.56
N MET A 9 26.24 -11.60 -3.82
CA MET A 9 25.10 -11.21 -2.99
C MET A 9 24.01 -12.28 -2.99
N CYS A 10 23.61 -12.78 -4.15
CA CYS A 10 22.61 -13.87 -4.25
C CYS A 10 23.07 -15.15 -3.54
N ILE A 11 24.35 -15.50 -3.62
CA ILE A 11 24.91 -16.69 -2.93
C ILE A 11 24.82 -16.49 -1.40
N ARG A 12 25.21 -15.32 -0.91
CA ARG A 12 25.14 -15.00 0.53
C ARG A 12 23.71 -15.03 1.03
N ASP A 13 22.78 -14.45 0.28
CA ASP A 13 21.36 -14.41 0.64
C ASP A 13 20.74 -15.82 0.63
N SER A 14 21.13 -16.66 -0.34
CA SER A 14 20.70 -18.06 -0.40
C SER A 14 21.20 -18.85 0.80
N LYS A 15 22.45 -18.66 1.24
CA LYS A 15 23.01 -19.32 2.44
C LYS A 15 22.24 -18.93 3.69
N LYS A 16 21.99 -17.63 3.88
CA LYS A 16 21.19 -17.12 4.99
C LYS A 16 19.79 -17.72 5.00
N HIS A 17 19.15 -17.77 3.84
CA HIS A 17 17.82 -18.31 3.71
C HIS A 17 17.73 -19.81 4.02
N ILE A 18 18.78 -20.58 3.74
CA ILE A 18 18.82 -22.00 4.11
C ILE A 18 18.80 -22.15 5.64
N ILE A 19 19.65 -21.43 6.36
CA ILE A 19 19.68 -21.47 7.83
C ILE A 19 18.35 -20.99 8.43
N GLU A 20 17.76 -19.92 7.88
CA GLU A 20 16.43 -19.46 8.27
C GLU A 20 15.38 -20.58 8.12
N LYS A 21 15.45 -21.37 7.03
CA LYS A 21 14.55 -22.52 6.83
C LYS A 21 14.75 -23.65 7.82
N TYR A 22 15.97 -23.90 8.29
CA TYR A 22 16.21 -24.84 9.37
C TYR A 22 15.63 -24.30 10.69
N ASN A 23 15.87 -23.04 11.00
CA ASN A 23 15.33 -22.39 12.20
C ASN A 23 13.78 -22.37 12.20
N GLU A 24 13.14 -22.15 11.04
CA GLU A 24 11.68 -22.26 10.89
C GLU A 24 11.14 -23.66 11.24
N LYS A 25 11.97 -24.71 11.10
CA LYS A 25 11.62 -26.09 11.40
C LYS A 25 12.01 -26.54 12.82
N GLY A 26 12.54 -25.62 13.61
CA GLY A 26 12.93 -25.87 15.00
C GLY A 26 14.41 -26.17 15.23
N TYR A 27 15.21 -26.20 14.20
CA TYR A 27 16.66 -26.40 14.32
C TYR A 27 17.35 -25.06 14.59
N ARG A 28 17.23 -24.61 15.82
CA ARG A 28 17.73 -23.30 16.27
C ARG A 28 19.23 -23.13 16.07
N ASP A 29 19.99 -24.19 16.37
CA ASP A 29 21.46 -24.19 16.38
C ASP A 29 22.04 -24.58 15.01
N ALA A 30 21.23 -24.64 13.98
CA ALA A 30 21.67 -24.96 12.63
C ALA A 30 22.72 -23.97 12.13
N VAL A 31 23.87 -24.47 11.74
CA VAL A 31 24.99 -23.66 11.25
C VAL A 31 25.54 -24.19 9.94
N LEU A 32 26.00 -23.27 9.11
CA LEU A 32 26.73 -23.60 7.89
C LEU A 32 28.21 -23.81 8.23
N VAL A 33 28.67 -25.08 8.24
CA VAL A 33 30.04 -25.45 8.65
C VAL A 33 31.02 -25.23 7.51
N GLU A 34 30.64 -25.62 6.30
CA GLU A 34 31.49 -25.49 5.13
C GLU A 34 30.68 -24.98 3.94
N ASP A 35 31.30 -24.12 3.17
CA ASP A 35 30.75 -23.69 1.89
C ASP A 35 31.84 -23.60 0.84
N SER A 36 31.57 -24.10 -0.33
CA SER A 36 32.45 -23.97 -1.46
C SER A 36 31.68 -23.62 -2.74
N VAL A 37 32.29 -22.79 -3.54
CA VAL A 37 31.71 -22.35 -4.82
C VAL A 37 32.69 -22.74 -5.91
N VAL A 38 32.28 -23.62 -6.80
CA VAL A 38 33.10 -24.09 -7.91
C VAL A 38 32.50 -23.59 -9.23
N ASN A 39 33.33 -23.05 -10.11
CA ASN A 39 32.87 -22.63 -11.43
C ASN A 39 32.63 -23.88 -12.30
N TYR A 40 31.41 -24.15 -12.67
CA TYR A 40 31.07 -25.21 -13.61
C TYR A 40 31.38 -24.76 -15.06
N ASN A 41 31.04 -23.52 -15.40
CA ASN A 41 31.36 -22.88 -16.68
C ASN A 41 31.22 -21.34 -16.53
N ASP A 42 31.44 -20.59 -17.62
CA ASP A 42 31.36 -19.11 -17.62
C ASP A 42 30.00 -18.55 -17.16
N LYS A 43 28.94 -19.36 -17.14
CA LYS A 43 27.57 -18.93 -16.84
C LYS A 43 27.01 -19.60 -15.58
N ARG A 44 27.59 -20.67 -15.07
CA ARG A 44 27.09 -21.46 -13.93
C ARG A 44 28.17 -21.69 -12.89
N VAL A 45 27.73 -21.72 -11.65
CA VAL A 45 28.53 -22.12 -10.48
C VAL A 45 27.79 -23.22 -9.74
N ASP A 46 28.54 -24.18 -9.22
CA ASP A 46 28.02 -25.18 -8.29
C ASP A 46 28.36 -24.72 -6.87
N ILE A 47 27.39 -24.81 -5.98
CA ILE A 47 27.54 -24.41 -4.60
C ILE A 47 27.36 -25.67 -3.74
N PHE A 48 28.38 -26.00 -2.99
CA PHE A 48 28.38 -27.11 -2.03
C PHE A 48 28.27 -26.51 -0.63
N LEU A 49 27.26 -26.95 0.11
CA LEU A 49 26.99 -26.48 1.46
C LEU A 49 26.93 -27.69 2.41
N LYS A 50 27.61 -27.59 3.54
CA LYS A 50 27.53 -28.54 4.61
C LYS A 50 26.88 -27.85 5.80
N VAL A 51 25.70 -28.33 6.16
CA VAL A 51 24.92 -27.82 7.30
C VAL A 51 25.02 -28.81 8.45
N GLU A 52 25.29 -28.31 9.63
CA GLU A 52 25.13 -29.00 10.91
C GLU A 52 23.79 -28.53 11.49
N GLU A 53 22.81 -29.46 11.56
CA GLU A 53 21.42 -29.12 11.89
C GLU A 53 21.25 -28.84 13.40
N GLY A 54 22.02 -29.55 14.24
CA GLY A 54 21.80 -29.52 15.69
C GLY A 54 20.53 -30.24 16.11
N ASP A 55 20.10 -29.99 17.35
CA ASP A 55 18.88 -30.58 17.89
C ASP A 55 17.63 -29.78 17.50
N LYS A 56 16.49 -30.45 17.47
CA LYS A 56 15.19 -29.83 17.19
C LYS A 56 14.53 -29.41 18.48
N TYR A 57 14.27 -28.11 18.61
CA TYR A 57 13.72 -27.51 19.82
C TYR A 57 12.20 -27.32 19.76
N TYR A 58 11.58 -27.46 20.95
CA TYR A 58 10.17 -27.31 21.20
C TYR A 58 9.93 -26.24 22.27
N LEU A 59 8.76 -25.60 22.25
CA LEU A 59 8.35 -24.66 23.30
C LEU A 59 7.90 -25.42 24.54
N LYS A 60 8.53 -25.16 25.69
CA LYS A 60 8.13 -25.68 27.01
C LYS A 60 7.01 -24.84 27.59
N ASP A 61 7.25 -23.55 27.71
CA ASP A 61 6.26 -22.53 28.15
C ASP A 61 6.57 -21.16 27.53
N ILE A 62 5.56 -20.29 27.57
CA ILE A 62 5.68 -18.89 27.11
C ILE A 62 4.98 -18.01 28.15
N ASN A 63 5.71 -17.07 28.70
CA ASN A 63 5.22 -16.11 29.67
C ASN A 63 5.39 -14.68 29.16
N PHE A 64 4.44 -13.81 29.50
CA PHE A 64 4.55 -12.36 29.28
C PHE A 64 4.82 -11.66 30.60
N VAL A 65 5.77 -10.73 30.60
CA VAL A 65 6.15 -9.94 31.77
C VAL A 65 6.14 -8.46 31.41
N GLY A 66 5.55 -7.63 32.29
CA GLY A 66 5.42 -6.19 32.07
C GLY A 66 4.13 -5.74 31.38
N ASN A 67 3.25 -6.66 31.04
CA ASN A 67 1.95 -6.39 30.43
C ASN A 67 0.92 -5.99 31.51
N THR A 68 0.68 -4.68 31.67
CA THR A 68 -0.29 -4.15 32.64
C THR A 68 -1.64 -3.80 32.03
N LYS A 69 -1.68 -3.58 30.70
CA LYS A 69 -2.86 -3.12 29.96
C LYS A 69 -3.71 -4.26 29.43
N TYR A 70 -3.06 -5.34 29.05
CA TYR A 70 -3.75 -6.51 28.48
C TYR A 70 -3.39 -7.77 29.25
N PRO A 71 -4.38 -8.65 29.53
CA PRO A 71 -4.13 -9.90 30.24
C PRO A 71 -3.27 -10.87 29.41
N THR A 72 -2.43 -11.64 30.09
CA THR A 72 -1.52 -12.60 29.46
C THR A 72 -2.23 -13.59 28.55
N GLU A 73 -3.44 -14.04 28.93
CA GLU A 73 -4.25 -14.98 28.14
C GLU A 73 -4.61 -14.42 26.77
N GLN A 74 -4.92 -13.11 26.71
CA GLN A 74 -5.22 -12.43 25.45
C GLN A 74 -3.98 -12.35 24.57
N LEU A 75 -2.83 -12.02 25.13
CA LEU A 75 -1.56 -11.94 24.41
C LEU A 75 -1.13 -13.29 23.87
N LEU A 76 -1.26 -14.37 24.67
CA LEU A 76 -1.02 -15.74 24.26
C LEU A 76 -1.97 -16.18 23.12
N TYR A 77 -3.24 -15.81 23.20
CA TYR A 77 -4.20 -16.09 22.15
C TYR A 77 -3.81 -15.43 20.81
N ILE A 78 -3.40 -14.15 20.85
CA ILE A 78 -2.92 -13.42 19.68
C ILE A 78 -1.63 -14.03 19.16
N LEU A 79 -0.68 -14.35 20.03
CA LEU A 79 0.58 -14.99 19.66
C LEU A 79 0.37 -16.32 18.90
N GLY A 80 -0.65 -17.10 19.31
CA GLY A 80 -1.05 -18.33 18.62
C GLY A 80 0.02 -19.42 18.64
N MET A 81 0.91 -19.41 19.63
CA MET A 81 1.92 -20.44 19.90
C MET A 81 1.59 -21.11 21.23
N LYS A 82 1.82 -22.41 21.34
CA LYS A 82 1.45 -23.21 22.50
C LYS A 82 2.62 -24.05 23.00
N PRO A 83 2.66 -24.40 24.29
CA PRO A 83 3.57 -25.43 24.79
C PRO A 83 3.48 -26.72 23.96
N GLY A 84 4.63 -27.28 23.59
CA GLY A 84 4.75 -28.44 22.71
C GLY A 84 4.86 -28.12 21.21
N ASP A 85 4.63 -26.88 20.79
CA ASP A 85 4.88 -26.47 19.41
C ASP A 85 6.39 -26.48 19.09
N VAL A 86 6.72 -26.70 17.82
CA VAL A 86 8.09 -26.57 17.35
C VAL A 86 8.54 -25.12 17.48
N TYR A 87 9.70 -24.90 18.07
CA TYR A 87 10.28 -23.57 18.21
C TYR A 87 10.54 -22.93 16.83
N ASN A 88 9.98 -21.78 16.61
CA ASN A 88 10.15 -21.05 15.36
C ASN A 88 10.30 -19.55 15.66
N GLN A 89 11.54 -19.09 15.69
CA GLN A 89 11.89 -17.72 16.00
C GLN A 89 11.30 -16.71 15.00
N LYS A 90 11.21 -17.08 13.74
CA LYS A 90 10.62 -16.22 12.72
C LYS A 90 9.12 -16.01 12.96
N LYS A 91 8.39 -17.11 13.18
CA LYS A 91 6.95 -17.05 13.51
C LYS A 91 6.71 -16.26 14.78
N LEU A 92 7.57 -16.44 15.80
CA LEU A 92 7.50 -15.67 17.05
C LEU A 92 7.61 -14.17 16.78
N ASN A 93 8.61 -13.75 16.01
CA ASN A 93 8.81 -12.35 15.67
C ASN A 93 7.66 -11.80 14.80
N GLU A 94 7.17 -12.57 13.83
CA GLU A 94 6.03 -12.20 13.00
C GLU A 94 4.78 -11.96 13.85
N ARG A 95 4.45 -12.89 14.75
CA ARG A 95 3.29 -12.79 15.65
C ARG A 95 3.43 -11.71 16.73
N LEU A 96 4.66 -11.37 17.13
CA LEU A 96 4.89 -10.27 18.07
C LEU A 96 4.84 -8.91 17.43
N THR A 97 5.38 -8.73 16.20
CA THR A 97 5.68 -7.40 15.67
C THR A 97 5.23 -7.14 14.22
N THR A 98 5.24 -8.14 13.34
CA THR A 98 5.16 -7.93 11.89
C THR A 98 3.76 -8.11 11.31
N ASP A 99 3.04 -9.12 11.76
CA ASP A 99 1.71 -9.46 11.25
C ASP A 99 0.69 -8.32 11.49
N GLU A 100 -0.34 -8.25 10.66
CA GLU A 100 -1.41 -7.26 10.82
C GLU A 100 -2.18 -7.45 12.15
N ASP A 101 -2.25 -8.67 12.66
CA ASP A 101 -2.86 -9.05 13.94
C ASP A 101 -1.82 -9.36 15.02
N ALA A 102 -0.57 -8.86 14.89
CA ALA A 102 0.50 -9.04 15.88
C ALA A 102 0.16 -8.40 17.23
N VAL A 103 0.80 -8.90 18.27
CA VAL A 103 0.68 -8.34 19.64
C VAL A 103 0.97 -6.84 19.67
N SER A 104 2.01 -6.38 18.95
CA SER A 104 2.37 -4.97 18.87
C SER A 104 1.25 -4.09 18.32
N ASN A 105 0.45 -4.60 17.38
CA ASN A 105 -0.65 -3.83 16.78
C ASN A 105 -1.80 -3.59 17.75
N LEU A 106 -2.03 -4.50 18.70
CA LEU A 106 -2.98 -4.27 19.78
C LEU A 106 -2.61 -3.01 20.60
N TYR A 107 -1.32 -2.84 20.87
CA TYR A 107 -0.80 -1.68 21.58
C TYR A 107 -0.75 -0.43 20.69
N TYR A 108 -0.23 -0.53 19.47
CA TYR A 108 -0.12 0.60 18.54
C TYR A 108 -1.48 1.20 18.15
N ASN A 109 -2.52 0.38 18.06
CA ASN A 109 -3.87 0.86 17.76
C ASN A 109 -4.55 1.57 18.93
N ASN A 110 -3.96 1.44 20.13
CA ASN A 110 -4.42 2.09 21.35
C ASN A 110 -3.44 3.15 21.86
N GLY A 111 -2.62 3.71 20.99
CA GLY A 111 -1.76 4.85 21.26
C GLY A 111 -0.38 4.54 21.85
N TYR A 112 -0.06 3.29 22.13
CA TYR A 112 1.21 2.89 22.73
C TYR A 112 2.32 2.78 21.69
N ILE A 113 2.68 3.89 21.05
CA ILE A 113 3.69 3.91 19.98
C ILE A 113 5.10 3.54 20.49
N PHE A 114 5.36 3.72 21.78
CA PHE A 114 6.62 3.39 22.44
C PHE A 114 6.68 1.94 22.91
N PHE A 115 5.67 1.13 22.54
CA PHE A 115 5.62 -0.28 22.88
C PHE A 115 6.82 -1.04 22.30
N GLY A 116 7.41 -1.91 23.14
CA GLY A 116 8.44 -2.87 22.77
C GLY A 116 8.13 -4.24 23.37
N ALA A 117 8.44 -5.29 22.64
CA ALA A 117 8.36 -6.67 23.10
C ALA A 117 9.67 -7.37 22.75
N ASP A 118 10.36 -7.88 23.77
CA ASP A 118 11.63 -8.56 23.64
C ASP A 118 11.48 -10.02 24.12
N PRO A 119 11.46 -11.00 23.20
CA PRO A 119 11.41 -12.40 23.57
C PRO A 119 12.80 -12.89 24.03
N VAL A 120 12.87 -13.36 25.28
CA VAL A 120 14.09 -13.87 25.91
C VAL A 120 13.92 -15.36 26.21
N GLU A 121 14.90 -16.15 25.83
CA GLU A 121 15.00 -17.55 26.23
C GLU A 121 15.54 -17.62 27.66
N VAL A 122 14.68 -18.00 28.61
CA VAL A 122 15.07 -18.04 30.06
C VAL A 122 15.66 -19.36 30.48
N ASP A 123 15.23 -20.45 29.83
CA ASP A 123 15.69 -21.79 30.15
C ASP A 123 15.67 -22.68 28.92
N VAL A 124 16.72 -23.50 28.79
CA VAL A 124 16.86 -24.47 27.70
C VAL A 124 17.28 -25.80 28.31
N GLU A 125 16.32 -26.70 28.46
CA GLU A 125 16.54 -28.03 28.99
C GLU A 125 16.34 -29.07 27.87
N ASN A 126 17.40 -29.80 27.57
CA ASN A 126 17.47 -30.80 26.50
C ASN A 126 17.05 -30.15 25.15
N ASP A 127 15.82 -30.47 24.66
CA ASP A 127 15.22 -29.97 23.42
C ASP A 127 14.05 -29.00 23.65
N SER A 128 13.91 -28.48 24.87
CA SER A 128 12.76 -27.67 25.28
C SER A 128 13.20 -26.27 25.71
N ILE A 129 12.53 -25.24 25.19
CA ILE A 129 12.83 -23.83 25.43
C ILE A 129 11.67 -23.17 26.18
N SER A 130 11.99 -22.51 27.30
CA SER A 130 11.09 -21.61 28.03
C SER A 130 11.31 -20.17 27.58
N LEU A 131 10.25 -19.49 27.13
CA LEU A 131 10.29 -18.12 26.65
C LEU A 131 9.65 -17.15 27.63
N GLU A 132 10.30 -16.02 27.86
CA GLU A 132 9.75 -14.87 28.54
C GLU A 132 9.73 -13.67 27.59
N VAL A 133 8.54 -13.22 27.23
CA VAL A 133 8.37 -12.01 26.41
C VAL A 133 8.28 -10.81 27.33
N ARG A 134 9.34 -10.01 27.36
CA ARG A 134 9.44 -8.78 28.15
C ARG A 134 8.80 -7.64 27.42
N ILE A 135 7.72 -7.10 28.00
CA ILE A 135 6.96 -6.01 27.43
C ILE A 135 7.34 -4.71 28.11
N GLN A 136 7.59 -3.70 27.28
CA GLN A 136 7.65 -2.29 27.66
C GLN A 136 6.48 -1.57 27.01
N GLU A 137 5.45 -1.24 27.80
CA GLU A 137 4.23 -0.63 27.23
C GLU A 137 4.42 0.84 26.84
N GLY A 138 5.23 1.56 27.62
CA GLY A 138 5.42 3.01 27.46
C GLY A 138 4.15 3.84 27.71
N PRO A 139 4.22 5.16 27.57
CA PRO A 139 3.04 6.04 27.65
C PRO A 139 2.24 5.99 26.35
N GLN A 140 0.94 6.34 26.46
CA GLN A 140 0.12 6.62 25.27
C GLN A 140 0.56 7.93 24.63
N ALA A 141 0.61 7.97 23.30
CA ALA A 141 0.92 9.16 22.53
C ALA A 141 -0.30 9.71 21.79
N THR A 142 -0.43 11.02 21.79
CA THR A 142 -1.40 11.76 20.98
C THR A 142 -0.72 12.35 19.74
N ILE A 143 -1.46 12.48 18.66
CA ILE A 143 -0.97 13.11 17.42
C ILE A 143 -0.85 14.63 17.68
N ASN A 144 0.37 15.15 17.62
CA ASN A 144 0.63 16.59 17.77
C ASN A 144 0.32 17.33 16.47
N ARG A 145 0.94 16.93 15.38
CA ARG A 145 0.70 17.54 14.05
C ARG A 145 0.84 16.51 12.93
N VAL A 146 0.21 16.85 11.80
CA VAL A 146 0.29 16.07 10.56
C VAL A 146 0.93 16.96 9.50
N ILE A 147 2.06 16.52 8.95
CA ILE A 147 2.85 17.21 7.94
C ILE A 147 2.63 16.50 6.61
N ILE A 148 2.31 17.27 5.58
CA ILE A 148 2.10 16.77 4.22
C ILE A 148 3.09 17.47 3.30
N ASN A 149 3.95 16.69 2.63
CA ASN A 149 4.94 17.18 1.69
C ASN A 149 4.68 16.58 0.30
N GLY A 150 5.02 17.33 -0.78
CA GLY A 150 5.00 16.83 -2.15
C GLY A 150 3.62 16.80 -2.81
N ASN A 151 2.64 17.52 -2.26
CA ASN A 151 1.30 17.69 -2.84
C ASN A 151 1.23 18.87 -3.83
N ASP A 152 2.17 18.99 -4.76
CA ASP A 152 2.35 20.14 -5.63
C ASP A 152 1.16 20.42 -6.56
N ARG A 153 0.37 19.39 -6.90
CA ARG A 153 -0.73 19.47 -7.87
C ARG A 153 -2.11 19.61 -7.23
N LEU A 154 -2.30 19.14 -5.99
CA LEU A 154 -3.55 19.28 -5.23
C LEU A 154 -3.41 20.36 -4.17
N TYR A 155 -4.55 20.90 -3.73
CA TYR A 155 -4.61 21.69 -2.52
C TYR A 155 -4.44 20.79 -1.29
N GLU A 156 -3.75 21.29 -0.27
CA GLU A 156 -3.45 20.51 0.92
C GLU A 156 -4.70 20.05 1.68
N ASP A 157 -5.73 20.89 1.72
CA ASP A 157 -7.01 20.57 2.35
C ASP A 157 -7.71 19.37 1.69
N ILE A 158 -7.49 19.15 0.39
CA ILE A 158 -8.01 18.00 -0.35
C ILE A 158 -7.38 16.69 0.15
N VAL A 159 -6.07 16.69 0.41
CA VAL A 159 -5.37 15.53 0.98
C VAL A 159 -5.75 15.36 2.45
N ARG A 160 -5.73 16.47 3.19
CA ARG A 160 -5.95 16.48 4.64
C ARG A 160 -7.34 15.97 5.05
N ARG A 161 -8.36 16.19 4.23
CA ARG A 161 -9.73 15.70 4.50
C ARG A 161 -9.87 14.17 4.39
N GLU A 162 -9.00 13.51 3.63
CA GLU A 162 -8.97 12.04 3.50
C GLU A 162 -8.28 11.36 4.70
N LEU A 163 -7.53 12.13 5.51
CA LEU A 163 -6.80 11.57 6.63
C LEU A 163 -7.71 11.23 7.81
N ARG A 164 -7.52 10.03 8.34
CA ARG A 164 -8.09 9.60 9.62
C ARG A 164 -7.28 10.12 10.80
N THR A 165 -5.96 10.24 10.60
CA THR A 165 -5.02 10.78 11.59
C THR A 165 -5.17 12.30 11.68
N LYS A 166 -5.65 12.81 12.83
CA LYS A 166 -5.87 14.23 13.06
C LYS A 166 -5.15 14.68 14.33
N PRO A 167 -4.62 15.92 14.38
CA PRO A 167 -4.04 16.46 15.59
C PRO A 167 -4.99 16.37 16.79
N GLY A 168 -4.46 16.01 17.96
CA GLY A 168 -5.20 15.82 19.19
C GLY A 168 -5.86 14.44 19.36
N MET A 169 -5.89 13.60 18.33
CA MET A 169 -6.36 12.23 18.46
C MET A 169 -5.26 11.32 19.02
N LEU A 170 -5.69 10.23 19.66
CA LEU A 170 -4.77 9.17 20.06
C LEU A 170 -4.13 8.54 18.82
N PHE A 171 -2.85 8.20 18.90
CA PHE A 171 -2.18 7.50 17.81
C PHE A 171 -2.83 6.12 17.56
N SER A 172 -3.02 5.78 16.31
CA SER A 172 -3.48 4.45 15.88
C SER A 172 -2.77 4.06 14.59
N ARG A 173 -2.13 2.90 14.60
CA ARG A 173 -1.48 2.35 13.41
C ARG A 173 -2.51 2.02 12.32
N ASP A 174 -3.67 1.53 12.70
CA ASP A 174 -4.78 1.25 11.77
C ASP A 174 -5.24 2.51 11.05
N ASP A 175 -5.43 3.62 11.78
CA ASP A 175 -5.84 4.88 11.19
C ASP A 175 -4.74 5.46 10.28
N LEU A 176 -3.48 5.26 10.64
CA LEU A 176 -2.34 5.63 9.82
C LEU A 176 -2.34 4.86 8.49
N MET A 177 -2.51 3.53 8.55
CA MET A 177 -2.54 2.67 7.37
C MET A 177 -3.80 2.90 6.51
N ARG A 178 -4.94 3.19 7.14
CA ARG A 178 -6.16 3.57 6.42
C ARG A 178 -5.98 4.90 5.70
N SER A 179 -5.42 5.91 6.36
CA SER A 179 -5.12 7.21 5.73
C SER A 179 -4.21 7.04 4.52
N THR A 180 -3.19 6.19 4.64
CA THR A 180 -2.27 5.88 3.53
C THR A 180 -3.00 5.24 2.35
N ARG A 181 -3.90 4.29 2.61
CA ARG A 181 -4.72 3.65 1.57
C ARG A 181 -5.69 4.64 0.92
N GLU A 182 -6.35 5.50 1.70
CA GLU A 182 -7.25 6.52 1.18
C GLU A 182 -6.52 7.52 0.27
N ILE A 183 -5.32 7.96 0.65
CA ILE A 183 -4.46 8.81 -0.21
C ILE A 183 -4.07 8.06 -1.51
N ALA A 184 -3.67 6.78 -1.42
CA ALA A 184 -3.32 5.98 -2.59
C ALA A 184 -4.50 5.81 -3.55
N GLN A 185 -5.71 5.61 -3.02
CA GLN A 185 -6.94 5.45 -3.80
C GLN A 185 -7.38 6.73 -4.53
N MET A 186 -6.94 7.90 -4.08
CA MET A 186 -7.19 9.15 -4.82
C MET A 186 -6.60 9.12 -6.23
N GLY A 187 -5.55 8.31 -6.48
CA GLY A 187 -4.91 8.16 -7.78
C GLY A 187 -4.05 9.36 -8.21
N HIS A 188 -3.84 10.34 -7.36
CA HIS A 188 -3.04 11.54 -7.63
C HIS A 188 -1.60 11.44 -7.17
N PHE A 189 -1.25 10.38 -6.45
CA PHE A 189 0.06 10.14 -5.87
C PHE A 189 0.59 8.78 -6.29
N ASP A 190 1.91 8.65 -6.28
CA ASP A 190 2.57 7.38 -6.52
C ASP A 190 2.48 6.49 -5.26
N PRO A 191 1.79 5.34 -5.31
CA PRO A 191 1.60 4.48 -4.16
C PRO A 191 2.89 3.81 -3.67
N GLU A 192 3.91 3.64 -4.54
CA GLU A 192 5.17 2.99 -4.17
C GLU A 192 6.02 3.87 -3.23
N ASN A 193 5.84 5.19 -3.33
CA ASN A 193 6.56 6.17 -2.52
C ASN A 193 5.75 6.71 -1.34
N LEU A 194 4.54 6.18 -1.11
CA LEU A 194 3.63 6.63 -0.08
C LEU A 194 3.90 5.91 1.25
N VAL A 195 4.96 6.27 1.94
CA VAL A 195 5.31 5.69 3.24
C VAL A 195 5.12 6.75 4.34
N PRO A 196 4.11 6.59 5.22
CA PRO A 196 3.93 7.50 6.34
C PRO A 196 5.05 7.31 7.37
N GLN A 197 5.56 8.40 7.92
CA GLN A 197 6.62 8.39 8.91
C GLN A 197 6.09 8.97 10.24
N PRO A 198 5.77 8.14 11.23
CA PRO A 198 5.54 8.61 12.58
C PRO A 198 6.88 9.01 13.22
N ILE A 199 6.93 10.19 13.80
CA ILE A 199 8.07 10.76 14.52
C ILE A 199 7.65 10.90 15.98
N PRO A 200 7.95 9.91 16.85
CA PRO A 200 7.56 9.93 18.24
C PRO A 200 8.42 10.90 19.05
N ASP A 201 7.78 11.57 19.98
CA ASP A 201 8.40 12.44 20.99
C ASP A 201 8.08 11.86 22.39
N PRO A 202 9.01 11.08 22.97
CA PRO A 202 8.80 10.45 24.28
C PRO A 202 8.66 11.44 25.43
N ASP A 203 9.33 12.60 25.34
CA ASP A 203 9.37 13.60 26.42
C ASP A 203 8.00 14.27 26.60
N ASN A 204 7.27 14.48 25.51
CA ASN A 204 5.95 15.09 25.52
C ASN A 204 4.80 14.09 25.40
N GLY A 205 5.07 12.80 25.19
CA GLY A 205 4.05 11.79 24.96
C GLY A 205 3.24 12.06 23.68
N THR A 206 3.90 12.59 22.65
CA THR A 206 3.25 12.94 21.38
C THR A 206 3.93 12.29 20.19
N VAL A 207 3.26 12.34 19.03
CA VAL A 207 3.81 11.86 17.76
C VAL A 207 3.45 12.83 16.65
N ASP A 208 4.43 13.24 15.86
CA ASP A 208 4.22 13.93 14.59
C ASP A 208 4.09 12.87 13.48
N ILE A 209 3.14 13.07 12.56
CA ILE A 209 2.97 12.17 11.42
C ILE A 209 3.35 12.93 10.16
N GLN A 210 4.31 12.40 9.41
CA GLN A 210 4.76 12.98 8.16
C GLN A 210 4.37 12.07 6.98
N TYR A 211 3.62 12.63 6.03
CA TYR A 211 3.32 12.01 4.74
C TYR A 211 4.18 12.67 3.67
N ASN A 212 5.08 11.89 3.07
CA ASN A 212 5.87 12.32 1.92
C ASN A 212 5.19 11.77 0.66
N LEU A 213 4.62 12.67 -0.12
CA LEU A 213 3.83 12.35 -1.30
C LEU A 213 4.66 12.65 -2.55
N VAL A 214 4.48 11.86 -3.59
CA VAL A 214 5.01 12.13 -4.92
C VAL A 214 3.82 12.30 -5.86
N SER A 215 3.59 13.53 -6.31
CA SER A 215 2.45 13.84 -7.19
C SER A 215 2.60 13.15 -8.54
N LYS A 216 1.54 12.51 -9.00
CA LYS A 216 1.46 11.79 -10.28
C LYS A 216 0.42 12.44 -11.18
N ALA A 217 0.75 12.66 -12.45
CA ALA A 217 -0.22 13.04 -13.46
C ALA A 217 -1.08 11.81 -13.82
N ASN A 218 -2.38 11.97 -13.73
CA ASN A 218 -3.34 10.89 -14.01
C ASN A 218 -4.39 11.31 -15.07
N ASP A 219 -4.08 12.36 -15.83
CA ASP A 219 -4.92 12.78 -16.95
C ASP A 219 -4.79 11.77 -18.08
N GLN A 220 -5.88 11.43 -18.75
CA GLN A 220 -5.93 10.38 -19.75
C GLN A 220 -6.47 10.93 -21.07
N ILE A 221 -5.83 10.53 -22.16
CA ILE A 221 -6.30 10.75 -23.53
C ILE A 221 -6.50 9.37 -24.14
N GLU A 222 -7.76 9.07 -24.47
CA GLU A 222 -8.11 7.82 -25.13
C GLU A 222 -8.52 8.10 -26.57
N PHE A 223 -7.87 7.44 -27.49
CA PHE A 223 -8.26 7.38 -28.89
C PHE A 223 -8.63 5.95 -29.25
N SER A 224 -9.80 5.77 -29.81
CA SER A 224 -10.23 4.45 -30.33
C SER A 224 -10.84 4.61 -31.72
N ALA A 225 -10.56 3.65 -32.58
CA ALA A 225 -11.14 3.55 -33.92
C ALA A 225 -11.68 2.13 -34.11
N GLY A 226 -12.86 2.05 -34.71
CA GLY A 226 -13.51 0.79 -35.03
C GLY A 226 -14.06 0.80 -36.45
N TRP A 227 -14.31 -0.37 -37.02
CA TRP A 227 -14.95 -0.54 -38.30
C TRP A 227 -16.33 -1.18 -38.11
N GLY A 228 -17.38 -0.55 -38.63
CA GLY A 228 -18.76 -1.06 -38.60
C GLY A 228 -19.42 -1.04 -39.97
N GLN A 229 -20.68 -1.43 -40.03
CA GLN A 229 -21.46 -1.44 -41.28
C GLN A 229 -21.57 -0.03 -41.94
N THR A 230 -21.44 1.01 -41.16
CA THR A 230 -21.52 2.40 -41.61
C THR A 230 -20.15 3.03 -41.86
N GLY A 231 -19.08 2.24 -41.89
CA GLY A 231 -17.70 2.71 -42.08
C GLY A 231 -16.88 2.80 -40.80
N VAL A 232 -15.83 3.62 -40.82
CA VAL A 232 -14.94 3.83 -39.68
C VAL A 232 -15.60 4.72 -38.65
N ILE A 233 -15.56 4.30 -37.39
CA ILE A 233 -16.00 5.07 -36.22
C ILE A 233 -14.76 5.47 -35.43
N GLY A 234 -14.56 6.76 -35.20
CA GLY A 234 -13.52 7.28 -34.33
C GLY A 234 -14.12 7.84 -33.05
N LYS A 235 -13.44 7.59 -31.90
CA LYS A 235 -13.76 8.17 -30.60
C LYS A 235 -12.51 8.81 -30.00
N LEU A 236 -12.64 10.03 -29.50
CA LEU A 236 -11.64 10.70 -28.68
C LEU A 236 -12.26 11.00 -27.31
N SER A 237 -11.58 10.64 -26.24
CA SER A 237 -11.98 10.95 -24.86
C SER A 237 -10.81 11.60 -24.12
N LEU A 238 -11.08 12.73 -23.48
CA LEU A 238 -10.15 13.48 -22.64
C LEU A 238 -10.68 13.43 -21.21
N LYS A 239 -9.90 12.85 -20.29
CA LYS A 239 -10.25 12.75 -18.88
C LYS A 239 -9.21 13.49 -18.03
N PHE A 240 -9.66 14.51 -17.33
CA PHE A 240 -8.88 15.32 -16.42
C PHE A 240 -9.28 14.96 -14.99
N THR A 241 -8.36 14.41 -14.21
CA THR A 241 -8.66 13.83 -12.89
C THR A 241 -8.46 14.79 -11.73
N ASN A 242 -7.77 15.89 -11.95
CA ASN A 242 -7.49 16.91 -10.92
C ASN A 242 -8.12 18.27 -11.29
N PHE A 243 -9.31 18.25 -11.87
CA PHE A 243 -10.03 19.47 -12.27
C PHE A 243 -10.45 20.29 -11.05
N SER A 244 -10.54 21.61 -11.22
CA SER A 244 -11.04 22.55 -10.21
C SER A 244 -12.10 23.45 -10.81
N MET A 245 -13.35 23.23 -10.45
CA MET A 245 -14.46 24.10 -10.83
C MET A 245 -14.31 25.51 -10.27
N LYS A 246 -13.80 25.62 -9.05
CA LYS A 246 -13.57 26.91 -8.37
C LYS A 246 -12.58 27.80 -9.12
N ASN A 247 -11.56 27.21 -9.72
CA ASN A 247 -10.53 27.93 -10.43
C ASN A 247 -10.90 28.20 -11.91
N LEU A 248 -12.02 27.72 -12.40
CA LEU A 248 -12.41 27.84 -13.81
C LEU A 248 -12.40 29.27 -14.31
N LEU A 249 -12.83 30.21 -13.48
CA LEU A 249 -12.90 31.63 -13.82
C LEU A 249 -11.63 32.41 -13.45
N ASN A 250 -10.59 31.75 -12.93
CA ASN A 250 -9.38 32.41 -12.50
C ASN A 250 -8.13 31.82 -13.18
N PRO A 251 -7.81 32.22 -14.43
CA PRO A 251 -6.69 31.66 -15.19
C PRO A 251 -5.32 31.80 -14.52
N SER A 252 -5.14 32.75 -13.60
CA SER A 252 -3.88 32.95 -12.89
C SER A 252 -3.55 31.81 -11.91
N THR A 253 -4.53 31.00 -11.54
CA THR A 253 -4.34 29.84 -10.63
C THR A 253 -4.10 28.52 -11.36
N TYR A 254 -4.10 28.54 -12.71
CA TYR A 254 -3.91 27.33 -13.51
C TYR A 254 -2.47 26.85 -13.36
N LYS A 255 -2.30 25.58 -12.94
CA LYS A 255 -1.01 24.87 -12.89
C LYS A 255 -0.73 24.09 -14.20
N GLY A 256 -1.51 24.34 -15.25
CA GLY A 256 -1.43 23.70 -16.55
C GLY A 256 -2.43 24.30 -17.53
N ILE A 257 -2.80 23.57 -18.60
CA ILE A 257 -3.79 24.03 -19.60
C ILE A 257 -5.20 24.16 -18.99
N ILE A 258 -5.47 23.43 -17.94
CA ILE A 258 -6.78 23.29 -17.29
C ILE A 258 -6.67 23.68 -15.82
N PRO A 259 -7.72 24.26 -15.22
CA PRO A 259 -7.74 24.55 -13.79
C PRO A 259 -7.64 23.26 -12.98
N GLN A 260 -6.67 23.18 -12.10
CA GLN A 260 -6.37 21.99 -11.28
C GLN A 260 -6.34 22.35 -9.79
N GLY A 261 -6.44 21.33 -8.93
CA GLY A 261 -6.21 21.44 -7.49
C GLY A 261 -7.25 20.82 -6.59
N GLU A 262 -8.50 20.64 -7.03
CA GLU A 262 -9.61 20.15 -6.19
C GLU A 262 -9.86 18.64 -6.30
N GLY A 263 -9.13 17.92 -7.16
CA GLY A 263 -9.31 16.48 -7.34
C GLY A 263 -10.64 16.09 -7.96
N GLN A 264 -11.34 17.05 -8.63
CA GLN A 264 -12.55 16.76 -9.39
C GLN A 264 -12.18 16.13 -10.73
N THR A 265 -13.12 15.41 -11.32
CA THR A 265 -12.91 14.77 -12.63
C THR A 265 -13.80 15.43 -13.68
N LEU A 266 -13.18 15.88 -14.77
CA LEU A 266 -13.87 16.36 -15.98
C LEU A 266 -13.54 15.42 -17.14
N THR A 267 -14.57 14.86 -17.77
CA THR A 267 -14.41 14.01 -18.96
C THR A 267 -15.15 14.64 -20.14
N LEU A 268 -14.43 14.79 -21.24
CA LEU A 268 -14.97 15.26 -22.51
C LEU A 268 -14.81 14.13 -23.53
N SER A 269 -15.86 13.72 -24.22
CA SER A 269 -15.73 12.74 -25.29
C SER A 269 -16.48 13.13 -26.55
N GLY A 270 -15.88 12.79 -27.68
CA GLY A 270 -16.49 12.93 -28.99
C GLY A 270 -16.34 11.64 -29.78
N GLN A 271 -17.42 11.19 -30.38
CA GLN A 271 -17.43 10.00 -31.24
C GLN A 271 -18.11 10.35 -32.58
N THR A 272 -17.53 9.92 -33.67
CA THR A 272 -18.09 10.16 -34.98
C THR A 272 -17.75 9.05 -35.98
N ASN A 273 -18.65 8.75 -36.87
CA ASN A 273 -18.36 8.02 -38.11
C ASN A 273 -18.50 8.94 -39.35
N GLY A 274 -18.25 10.23 -39.13
CA GLY A 274 -18.32 11.24 -40.19
C GLY A 274 -19.75 11.68 -40.48
N ARG A 275 -20.45 11.01 -41.41
CA ARG A 275 -21.72 11.47 -41.96
C ARG A 275 -22.97 11.00 -41.21
N TYR A 276 -22.91 9.78 -40.64
CA TYR A 276 -24.10 9.10 -40.15
C TYR A 276 -24.34 9.22 -38.66
N TYR A 277 -23.24 9.34 -37.88
CA TYR A 277 -23.31 9.37 -36.42
C TYR A 277 -22.30 10.34 -35.84
N GLN A 278 -22.80 11.17 -34.93
CA GLN A 278 -21.97 12.07 -34.13
C GLN A 278 -22.53 12.08 -32.71
N ALA A 279 -21.66 11.91 -31.73
CA ALA A 279 -22.01 12.00 -30.33
C ALA A 279 -20.93 12.75 -29.54
N TYR A 280 -21.37 13.63 -28.67
CA TYR A 280 -20.52 14.42 -27.77
C TYR A 280 -21.03 14.26 -26.36
N SER A 281 -20.14 14.10 -25.41
CA SER A 281 -20.51 14.08 -24.00
C SER A 281 -19.55 14.88 -23.14
N ILE A 282 -20.10 15.47 -22.10
CA ILE A 282 -19.37 16.09 -21.01
C ILE A 282 -19.85 15.47 -19.70
N SER A 283 -18.92 15.06 -18.86
CA SER A 283 -19.19 14.51 -17.54
C SER A 283 -18.31 15.19 -16.51
N PHE A 284 -18.90 15.62 -15.43
CA PHE A 284 -18.23 16.22 -14.28
C PHE A 284 -18.53 15.40 -13.04
N MET A 285 -17.51 15.12 -12.22
CA MET A 285 -17.63 14.40 -10.96
C MET A 285 -16.86 15.13 -9.87
N ASP A 286 -17.52 15.37 -8.74
CA ASP A 286 -16.92 15.87 -7.52
C ASP A 286 -17.08 14.81 -6.42
N PRO A 287 -15.99 14.20 -5.92
CA PRO A 287 -16.06 13.16 -4.87
C PRO A 287 -16.42 13.71 -3.49
N TRP A 288 -16.30 15.05 -3.29
CA TRP A 288 -16.57 15.70 -2.00
C TRP A 288 -17.50 16.90 -2.15
N PHE A 289 -18.59 16.72 -2.87
CA PHE A 289 -19.57 17.80 -3.07
C PHE A 289 -20.08 18.35 -1.75
N GLY A 290 -19.94 19.67 -1.58
CA GLY A 290 -20.25 20.36 -0.33
C GLY A 290 -19.12 20.40 0.69
N GLY A 291 -17.98 19.71 0.46
CA GLY A 291 -16.72 19.84 1.20
C GLY A 291 -16.67 19.30 2.63
N LYS A 292 -17.79 18.86 3.21
CA LYS A 292 -17.88 18.42 4.61
C LYS A 292 -17.90 16.89 4.78
N ARG A 293 -18.38 16.17 3.79
CA ARG A 293 -18.52 14.70 3.79
C ARG A 293 -18.18 14.15 2.41
N PRO A 294 -17.74 12.89 2.31
CA PRO A 294 -17.45 12.26 1.03
C PRO A 294 -18.75 11.94 0.24
N ASN A 295 -19.43 12.96 -0.23
CA ASN A 295 -20.62 12.85 -1.06
C ASN A 295 -20.23 13.05 -2.51
N THR A 296 -20.34 12.01 -3.33
CA THR A 296 -20.04 12.12 -4.76
C THR A 296 -21.21 12.71 -5.51
N LEU A 297 -20.98 13.83 -6.22
CA LEU A 297 -21.87 14.38 -7.22
C LEU A 297 -21.33 14.05 -8.60
N SER A 298 -22.17 13.48 -9.46
CA SER A 298 -21.85 13.23 -10.87
C SER A 298 -22.92 13.82 -11.75
N VAL A 299 -22.51 14.68 -12.69
CA VAL A 299 -23.39 15.31 -13.66
C VAL A 299 -22.85 15.03 -15.06
N SER A 300 -23.71 14.54 -15.95
CA SER A 300 -23.34 14.25 -17.33
C SER A 300 -24.38 14.81 -18.29
N ALA A 301 -23.89 15.37 -19.37
CA ALA A 301 -24.71 15.77 -20.50
C ALA A 301 -24.16 15.12 -21.78
N TYR A 302 -25.06 14.70 -22.65
CA TYR A 302 -24.67 14.17 -23.94
C TYR A 302 -25.57 14.67 -25.03
N PHE A 303 -25.01 14.78 -26.22
CA PHE A 303 -25.72 15.08 -27.45
C PHE A 303 -25.37 14.05 -28.50
N SER A 304 -26.36 13.47 -29.17
CA SER A 304 -26.12 12.54 -30.27
C SER A 304 -27.00 12.93 -31.48
N LYS A 305 -26.38 12.80 -32.66
CA LYS A 305 -27.07 12.99 -33.95
C LYS A 305 -26.85 11.73 -34.79
N GLN A 306 -27.94 11.13 -35.21
CA GLN A 306 -27.92 9.97 -36.11
C GLN A 306 -28.72 10.32 -37.35
N THR A 307 -28.15 10.05 -38.51
CA THR A 307 -28.84 10.23 -39.82
C THR A 307 -29.29 8.86 -40.30
N ASP A 308 -30.54 8.75 -40.70
CA ASP A 308 -31.13 7.50 -41.15
C ASP A 308 -30.48 7.03 -42.46
N ILE A 309 -30.08 5.78 -42.49
CA ILE A 309 -29.38 5.12 -43.62
C ILE A 309 -30.41 4.49 -44.60
N SER A 310 -31.63 4.26 -44.12
CA SER A 310 -32.64 3.46 -44.85
C SER A 310 -33.11 4.11 -46.16
N SER A 311 -33.09 5.45 -46.23
CA SER A 311 -33.56 6.14 -47.45
C SER A 311 -32.57 6.11 -48.62
N ASN A 312 -31.28 5.94 -48.38
CA ASN A 312 -30.27 5.89 -49.46
C ASN A 312 -29.94 4.48 -49.95
N TYR A 313 -30.18 3.43 -49.15
CA TYR A 313 -29.95 2.04 -49.55
C TYR A 313 -31.10 1.47 -50.42
N LEU A 314 -32.32 1.93 -50.20
CA LEU A 314 -33.50 1.52 -50.95
C LEU A 314 -33.57 2.13 -52.35
N SER A 315 -32.94 3.29 -52.57
CA SER A 315 -32.97 3.96 -53.90
C SER A 315 -31.97 3.39 -54.92
N ASN A 316 -30.93 2.67 -54.47
CA ASN A 316 -29.93 2.08 -55.38
C ASN A 316 -30.23 0.65 -55.80
N ASN A 317 -31.24 -0.04 -55.22
CA ASN A 317 -31.60 -1.40 -55.58
C ASN A 317 -32.84 -1.52 -56.50
N SER A 318 -33.33 -0.42 -57.06
CA SER A 318 -34.50 -0.44 -57.95
C SER A 318 -34.15 -0.30 -59.44
N TYR A 319 -32.91 -0.53 -59.83
CA TYR A 319 -32.53 -0.69 -61.22
C TYR A 319 -31.59 -1.92 -61.36
N GLY A 320 -32.20 -3.08 -61.58
CA GLY A 320 -31.55 -4.29 -61.98
C GLY A 320 -32.59 -5.30 -62.43
#